data_caddc122f25d33bffb5d931d64a846c9
#
_entry.id   caddc122f25d33bffb5d931d64a846c9
#
_cell.length_a   1.000
_cell.length_b   1.000
_cell.length_c   1.000
_cell.angle_alpha   90.00
_cell.angle_beta   90.00
_cell.angle_gamma   90.00
#
_symmetry.space_group_name_H-M   'P 1'
#
loop_
_entity.id
_entity.type
_entity.pdbx_description
1 polymer ?
#
loop_
_entity_poly.entity_id
_entity_poly.type
_entity_poly.pdbx_seq_one_letter_code
_entity_poly.pdbx_strand_id
1 'polypeptide(L)'
;MSDDLNTALSGFGHPQCKTPELDKLADRGIRFENMHCQYPVCGASRASLMSGLYPYTNGTMGNIGTLRGNMPDVLTMSQLFRNNGYHVGRISKIYHMGIPNEIIAGTAERDDPHSWDEVVNIKAPEQNAPGEKTNWSPKNNSSQTFTGVIAEGGDPVHADGMAAGHAIDFLRRHKDKPFFLACGFVRPHVPLVAPKQYFDRYDREAMVAPVVPEGDLEDVPKIIRNYKRNSTSYGVTPELHKGLLEAYYASISFMDAQVGRVLDELEALGLADNTIVVFTSDHGYLLGHHDKFQKQHLFEEATRVPFIVSVPWMKNQHGKVTTHITELIDLYPTLAELSGLKVPHSLQGSSMLPLLKNPKSDGWKKELAFTISRNGGESIRTPHWRFTQWDYGKGGMELYDLRKDPGEFTNLAQKSENAGQLEKMKRQLEATRREAGYSADKFARENRQR
;
A
#
# COMPACT_ATOMS: atom_id res chain seq x y z
N MET A 1 -5.77 -4.52 -6.09
CA MET A 1 -5.11 -3.60 -5.12
C MET A 1 -5.79 -3.75 -3.77
N SER A 2 -5.03 -3.97 -2.70
CA SER A 2 -5.51 -4.07 -1.31
C SER A 2 -5.38 -2.72 -0.59
N ASP A 3 -5.98 -2.60 0.61
CA ASP A 3 -6.00 -1.40 1.45
C ASP A 3 -5.42 -1.71 2.84
N ASP A 4 -4.45 -0.92 3.32
CA ASP A 4 -3.77 -1.13 4.61
C ASP A 4 -3.00 -2.47 4.72
N LEU A 5 -2.53 -3.05 3.62
CA LEU A 5 -1.83 -4.34 3.61
C LEU A 5 -0.31 -4.14 3.67
N ASN A 6 0.31 -4.60 4.74
CA ASN A 6 1.76 -4.73 4.83
C ASN A 6 2.28 -6.01 4.14
N THR A 7 3.57 -6.29 4.25
CA THR A 7 4.18 -7.48 3.62
C THR A 7 3.95 -8.79 4.40
N ALA A 8 2.93 -8.86 5.27
CA ALA A 8 2.57 -10.09 5.98
C ALA A 8 1.87 -11.10 5.06
N LEU A 9 2.57 -11.57 4.05
CA LEU A 9 2.10 -12.58 3.09
C LEU A 9 3.05 -13.78 3.11
N SER A 10 2.52 -15.00 2.93
CA SER A 10 3.34 -16.23 2.91
C SER A 10 4.45 -16.17 1.87
N GLY A 11 4.16 -15.69 0.67
CA GLY A 11 5.15 -15.52 -0.40
C GLY A 11 6.23 -14.47 -0.11
N PHE A 12 6.03 -13.58 0.86
CA PHE A 12 7.03 -12.62 1.35
C PHE A 12 7.75 -13.12 2.61
N GLY A 13 7.57 -14.40 2.96
CA GLY A 13 8.27 -15.04 4.08
C GLY A 13 7.60 -14.85 5.43
N HIS A 14 6.37 -14.32 5.50
CA HIS A 14 5.67 -14.18 6.77
C HIS A 14 5.24 -15.54 7.30
N PRO A 15 5.61 -15.92 8.56
CA PRO A 15 5.46 -17.30 9.04
C PRO A 15 4.02 -17.68 9.40
N GLN A 16 3.15 -16.72 9.65
CA GLN A 16 1.82 -16.98 10.20
C GLN A 16 0.68 -16.72 9.21
N CYS A 17 0.78 -15.71 8.34
CA CYS A 17 -0.27 -15.35 7.41
C CYS A 17 -0.33 -16.32 6.22
N LYS A 18 -1.53 -16.69 5.78
CA LYS A 18 -1.79 -17.69 4.73
C LYS A 18 -2.39 -17.03 3.51
N THR A 19 -1.62 -16.97 2.40
CA THR A 19 -2.00 -16.30 1.16
C THR A 19 -1.68 -17.15 -0.08
N PRO A 20 -2.29 -18.35 -0.20
CA PRO A 20 -1.93 -19.29 -1.27
C PRO A 20 -2.24 -18.79 -2.68
N GLU A 21 -3.22 -17.91 -2.87
CA GLU A 21 -3.57 -17.41 -4.19
C GLU A 21 -2.58 -16.33 -4.67
N LEU A 22 -2.09 -15.49 -3.76
CA LEU A 22 -1.01 -14.55 -4.06
C LEU A 22 0.32 -15.27 -4.27
N ASP A 23 0.55 -16.40 -3.60
CA ASP A 23 1.72 -17.26 -3.83
C ASP A 23 1.69 -17.82 -5.26
N LYS A 24 0.54 -18.34 -5.73
CA LYS A 24 0.35 -18.77 -7.13
C LYS A 24 0.58 -17.63 -8.13
N LEU A 25 0.14 -16.41 -7.80
CA LEU A 25 0.42 -15.24 -8.64
C LEU A 25 1.91 -14.91 -8.68
N ALA A 26 2.61 -15.01 -7.55
CA ALA A 26 4.06 -14.80 -7.47
C ALA A 26 4.82 -15.84 -8.30
N ASP A 27 4.38 -17.11 -8.30
CA ASP A 27 4.95 -18.18 -9.13
C ASP A 27 4.78 -17.92 -10.64
N ARG A 28 3.77 -17.16 -11.04
CA ARG A 28 3.51 -16.75 -12.43
C ARG A 28 4.00 -15.35 -12.76
N GLY A 29 4.70 -14.69 -11.84
CA GLY A 29 5.14 -13.31 -11.98
C GLY A 29 6.52 -13.08 -11.40
N ILE A 30 6.82 -11.82 -11.16
CA ILE A 30 8.01 -11.35 -10.44
C ILE A 30 7.54 -10.68 -9.15
N ARG A 31 8.13 -11.08 -8.02
CA ARG A 31 7.93 -10.44 -6.73
C ARG A 31 8.98 -9.36 -6.50
N PHE A 32 8.53 -8.17 -6.08
CA PHE A 32 9.37 -7.03 -5.74
C PHE A 32 9.46 -6.91 -4.21
N GLU A 33 10.63 -7.14 -3.65
CA GLU A 33 10.84 -7.12 -2.19
C GLU A 33 10.87 -5.71 -1.60
N ASN A 34 11.24 -4.71 -2.39
CA ASN A 34 11.48 -3.35 -1.92
C ASN A 34 10.67 -2.34 -2.73
N MET A 35 9.34 -2.53 -2.77
CA MET A 35 8.40 -1.56 -3.31
C MET A 35 7.93 -0.63 -2.18
N HIS A 36 8.00 0.70 -2.41
CA HIS A 36 7.66 1.71 -1.41
C HIS A 36 6.58 2.67 -1.89
N CYS A 37 5.69 3.06 -0.97
CA CYS A 37 4.71 4.10 -1.21
C CYS A 37 5.32 5.49 -1.01
N GLN A 38 4.70 6.53 -1.59
CA GLN A 38 5.15 7.91 -1.49
C GLN A 38 4.60 8.63 -0.26
N TYR A 39 3.56 8.07 0.34
CA TYR A 39 2.95 8.58 1.56
C TYR A 39 2.19 7.42 2.26
N PRO A 40 2.46 7.08 3.52
CA PRO A 40 1.76 5.98 4.19
C PRO A 40 0.37 6.41 4.68
N VAL A 41 -0.49 6.84 3.72
CA VAL A 41 -1.92 7.12 3.90
C VAL A 41 -2.66 7.00 2.57
N CYS A 42 -3.84 6.42 2.60
CA CYS A 42 -4.58 5.96 1.41
C CYS A 42 -4.73 7.05 0.33
N GLY A 43 -5.23 8.24 0.66
CA GLY A 43 -5.50 9.29 -0.33
C GLY A 43 -4.25 9.75 -1.07
N ALA A 44 -3.20 10.10 -0.34
CA ALA A 44 -1.95 10.59 -0.91
C ALA A 44 -1.20 9.51 -1.69
N SER A 45 -1.12 8.28 -1.16
CA SER A 45 -0.46 7.18 -1.85
C SER A 45 -1.16 6.82 -3.16
N ARG A 46 -2.49 6.67 -3.12
CA ARG A 46 -3.31 6.35 -4.30
C ARG A 46 -3.27 7.45 -5.36
N ALA A 47 -3.26 8.71 -4.95
CA ALA A 47 -3.06 9.85 -5.85
C ALA A 47 -1.69 9.78 -6.54
N SER A 48 -0.63 9.44 -5.81
CA SER A 48 0.73 9.29 -6.36
C SER A 48 0.81 8.12 -7.34
N LEU A 49 0.27 6.95 -6.98
CA LEU A 49 0.22 5.77 -7.86
C LEU A 49 -0.52 6.08 -9.16
N MET A 50 -1.70 6.72 -9.10
CA MET A 50 -2.54 6.98 -10.27
C MET A 50 -2.01 8.12 -11.15
N SER A 51 -1.27 9.07 -10.58
CA SER A 51 -0.67 10.18 -11.34
C SER A 51 0.76 9.93 -11.79
N GLY A 52 1.49 8.97 -11.18
CA GLY A 52 2.93 8.77 -11.39
C GLY A 52 3.79 9.92 -10.85
N LEU A 53 3.25 10.69 -9.87
CA LEU A 53 3.86 11.89 -9.33
C LEU A 53 3.98 11.83 -7.81
N TYR A 54 5.04 12.42 -7.27
CA TYR A 54 5.18 12.58 -5.81
C TYR A 54 4.11 13.49 -5.22
N PRO A 55 3.76 13.34 -3.93
CA PRO A 55 2.75 14.17 -3.27
C PRO A 55 3.05 15.67 -3.29
N TYR A 56 4.32 16.07 -3.23
CA TYR A 56 4.71 17.48 -3.38
C TYR A 56 4.34 18.06 -4.74
N THR A 57 4.39 17.25 -5.79
CA THR A 57 4.01 17.66 -7.15
C THR A 57 2.49 17.62 -7.33
N ASN A 58 1.83 16.51 -6.95
CA ASN A 58 0.40 16.32 -7.17
C ASN A 58 -0.50 17.05 -6.14
N GLY A 59 0.08 17.57 -5.06
CA GLY A 59 -0.62 18.36 -4.04
C GLY A 59 -1.50 17.56 -3.09
N THR A 60 -1.56 16.22 -3.20
CA THR A 60 -2.39 15.39 -2.32
C THR A 60 -1.59 14.91 -1.11
N MET A 61 -1.78 15.57 0.03
CA MET A 61 -0.97 15.39 1.24
C MET A 61 -1.72 14.63 2.36
N GLY A 62 -2.73 13.84 2.02
CA GLY A 62 -3.53 13.08 2.98
C GLY A 62 -4.81 12.53 2.36
N ASN A 63 -5.86 12.41 3.18
CA ASN A 63 -7.17 11.91 2.76
C ASN A 63 -8.17 13.04 2.41
N ILE A 64 -7.76 14.30 2.51
CA ILE A 64 -8.60 15.45 2.22
C ILE A 64 -8.34 15.94 0.79
N GLY A 65 -9.41 16.31 0.08
CA GLY A 65 -9.32 16.71 -1.33
C GLY A 65 -9.21 15.52 -2.28
N THR A 66 -9.08 15.83 -3.55
CA THR A 66 -8.94 14.87 -4.64
C THR A 66 -7.74 15.21 -5.51
N LEU A 67 -7.16 14.21 -6.18
CA LEU A 67 -6.10 14.43 -7.16
C LEU A 67 -6.55 15.43 -8.24
N ARG A 68 -7.74 15.23 -8.80
CA ARG A 68 -8.30 16.09 -9.84
C ARG A 68 -8.56 17.51 -9.37
N GLY A 69 -8.96 17.69 -8.10
CA GLY A 69 -9.12 19.02 -7.50
C GLY A 69 -7.81 19.79 -7.37
N ASN A 70 -6.70 19.09 -7.09
CA ASN A 70 -5.38 19.70 -7.00
C ASN A 70 -4.72 19.89 -8.38
N MET A 71 -4.99 19.01 -9.34
CA MET A 71 -4.44 19.00 -10.69
C MET A 71 -5.56 18.73 -11.71
N PRO A 72 -6.32 19.75 -12.12
CA PRO A 72 -7.49 19.59 -13.02
C PRO A 72 -7.16 18.87 -14.34
N ASP A 73 -5.99 19.12 -14.90
CA ASP A 73 -5.55 18.59 -16.20
C ASP A 73 -4.67 17.33 -16.09
N VAL A 74 -4.56 16.70 -14.89
CA VAL A 74 -3.74 15.52 -14.73
C VAL A 74 -4.23 14.38 -15.62
N LEU A 75 -3.32 13.80 -16.39
CA LEU A 75 -3.57 12.56 -17.12
C LEU A 75 -3.23 11.38 -16.19
N THR A 76 -4.26 10.73 -15.65
CA THR A 76 -4.08 9.58 -14.76
C THR A 76 -3.73 8.32 -15.56
N MET A 77 -3.16 7.32 -14.86
CA MET A 77 -2.81 6.04 -15.48
C MET A 77 -4.02 5.42 -16.20
N SER A 78 -5.15 5.28 -15.51
CA SER A 78 -6.38 4.74 -16.10
C SER A 78 -6.91 5.58 -17.24
N GLN A 79 -6.87 6.92 -17.13
CA GLN A 79 -7.29 7.82 -18.21
C GLN A 79 -6.38 7.69 -19.44
N LEU A 80 -5.08 7.41 -19.28
CA LEU A 80 -4.19 7.12 -20.42
C LEU A 80 -4.68 5.91 -21.19
N PHE A 81 -5.02 4.81 -20.52
CA PHE A 81 -5.56 3.60 -21.17
C PHE A 81 -6.90 3.89 -21.86
N ARG A 82 -7.80 4.60 -21.17
CA ARG A 82 -9.09 5.03 -21.72
C ARG A 82 -8.94 5.83 -23.03
N ASN A 83 -8.03 6.80 -23.03
CA ASN A 83 -7.75 7.63 -24.20
C ASN A 83 -7.11 6.86 -25.36
N ASN A 84 -6.62 5.64 -25.11
CA ASN A 84 -6.00 4.77 -26.12
C ASN A 84 -6.87 3.55 -26.46
N GLY A 85 -8.19 3.63 -26.24
CA GLY A 85 -9.17 2.66 -26.72
C GLY A 85 -9.37 1.42 -25.85
N TYR A 86 -8.81 1.41 -24.63
CA TYR A 86 -9.15 0.39 -23.65
C TYR A 86 -10.49 0.71 -23.00
N HIS A 87 -11.29 -0.32 -22.73
CA HIS A 87 -12.45 -0.17 -21.84
C HIS A 87 -11.97 -0.20 -20.39
N VAL A 88 -12.19 0.87 -19.66
CA VAL A 88 -11.58 1.09 -18.35
C VAL A 88 -12.61 1.00 -17.24
N GLY A 89 -12.46 -0.02 -16.37
CA GLY A 89 -13.37 -0.26 -15.25
C GLY A 89 -12.72 -0.07 -13.90
N ARG A 90 -13.48 0.49 -12.94
CA ARG A 90 -13.17 0.54 -11.54
C ARG A 90 -14.20 -0.21 -10.71
N ILE A 91 -13.71 -1.12 -9.88
CA ILE A 91 -14.54 -1.84 -8.91
C ILE A 91 -14.00 -1.57 -7.51
N SER A 92 -14.87 -1.09 -6.61
CA SER A 92 -14.56 -0.76 -5.22
C SER A 92 -13.44 0.32 -5.07
N LYS A 93 -12.61 0.25 -4.04
CA LYS A 93 -11.68 1.30 -3.62
C LYS A 93 -10.39 1.34 -4.45
N ILE A 94 -10.27 2.29 -5.38
CA ILE A 94 -9.03 2.61 -6.10
C ILE A 94 -8.50 4.00 -5.71
N TYR A 95 -9.29 5.06 -5.82
CA TYR A 95 -9.05 6.32 -5.11
C TYR A 95 -9.49 6.21 -3.65
N HIS A 96 -9.26 7.25 -2.87
CA HIS A 96 -9.65 7.21 -1.46
C HIS A 96 -11.16 7.10 -1.28
N MET A 97 -11.57 6.16 -0.44
CA MET A 97 -12.94 5.99 0.06
C MET A 97 -12.93 6.01 1.59
N GLY A 98 -13.92 6.62 2.18
CA GLY A 98 -14.12 6.67 3.64
C GLY A 98 -14.70 5.37 4.20
N ILE A 99 -13.83 4.41 4.49
CA ILE A 99 -14.21 3.12 5.07
C ILE A 99 -14.50 3.29 6.56
N PRO A 100 -15.57 2.70 7.08
CA PRO A 100 -16.55 1.81 6.43
C PRO A 100 -17.76 2.52 5.79
N ASN A 101 -17.94 3.81 6.04
CA ASN A 101 -19.20 4.50 5.77
C ASN A 101 -19.57 4.53 4.27
N GLU A 102 -18.60 4.78 3.39
CA GLU A 102 -18.86 4.80 1.95
C GLU A 102 -19.14 3.40 1.40
N ILE A 103 -18.57 2.33 1.98
CA ILE A 103 -18.95 0.96 1.62
C ILE A 103 -20.38 0.65 2.08
N ILE A 104 -20.78 1.06 3.28
CA ILE A 104 -22.16 0.87 3.76
C ILE A 104 -23.15 1.64 2.89
N ALA A 105 -22.81 2.86 2.48
CA ALA A 105 -23.64 3.69 1.64
C ALA A 105 -23.63 3.26 0.16
N GLY A 106 -22.57 2.63 -0.31
CA GLY A 106 -22.35 2.33 -1.74
C GLY A 106 -21.92 3.56 -2.53
N THR A 107 -21.08 4.42 -1.94
CA THR A 107 -20.61 5.67 -2.55
C THR A 107 -19.08 5.72 -2.68
N ALA A 108 -18.56 6.68 -3.42
CA ALA A 108 -17.13 7.00 -3.55
C ALA A 108 -16.97 8.49 -3.86
N GLU A 109 -16.95 9.31 -2.82
CA GLU A 109 -16.99 10.77 -2.95
C GLU A 109 -15.70 11.38 -3.54
N ARG A 110 -14.57 10.68 -3.39
CA ARG A 110 -13.23 11.17 -3.82
C ARG A 110 -12.68 10.43 -5.02
N ASP A 111 -13.56 9.87 -5.86
CA ASP A 111 -13.18 9.22 -7.11
C ASP A 111 -12.79 10.24 -8.20
N ASP A 112 -12.18 9.78 -9.28
CA ASP A 112 -11.87 10.56 -10.46
C ASP A 112 -12.76 10.13 -11.65
N PRO A 113 -13.81 10.88 -11.99
CA PRO A 113 -14.76 10.48 -13.04
C PRO A 113 -14.14 10.47 -14.45
N HIS A 114 -13.00 11.16 -14.67
CA HIS A 114 -12.31 11.14 -15.95
C HIS A 114 -11.52 9.86 -16.20
N SER A 115 -11.26 9.10 -15.15
CA SER A 115 -10.44 7.89 -15.19
C SER A 115 -11.17 6.65 -15.75
N TRP A 116 -12.51 6.61 -15.76
CA TRP A 116 -13.29 5.38 -15.89
C TRP A 116 -14.38 5.47 -16.99
N ASP A 117 -14.64 4.35 -17.66
CA ASP A 117 -15.85 4.14 -18.47
C ASP A 117 -16.94 3.46 -17.64
N GLU A 118 -16.55 2.60 -16.69
CA GLU A 118 -17.46 1.87 -15.83
C GLU A 118 -16.99 1.93 -14.37
N VAL A 119 -17.93 2.18 -13.45
CA VAL A 119 -17.68 2.31 -12.01
C VAL A 119 -18.65 1.44 -11.23
N VAL A 120 -18.13 0.61 -10.34
CA VAL A 120 -18.93 -0.16 -9.39
C VAL A 120 -18.54 0.22 -7.98
N ASN A 121 -19.47 0.85 -7.24
CA ASN A 121 -19.36 1.08 -5.82
C ASN A 121 -19.96 -0.11 -5.07
N ILE A 122 -19.17 -0.75 -4.21
CA ILE A 122 -19.65 -1.86 -3.39
C ILE A 122 -20.52 -1.32 -2.27
N LYS A 123 -21.64 -2.01 -2.01
CA LYS A 123 -22.50 -1.75 -0.87
C LYS A 123 -22.58 -2.99 0.00
N ALA A 124 -21.91 -2.97 1.14
CA ALA A 124 -21.78 -4.12 2.05
C ALA A 124 -21.99 -3.69 3.51
N PRO A 125 -22.36 -4.62 4.39
CA PRO A 125 -22.74 -4.29 5.77
C PRO A 125 -21.56 -3.86 6.65
N GLU A 126 -20.32 -4.21 6.33
CA GLU A 126 -19.12 -3.88 7.11
C GLU A 126 -19.27 -4.24 8.60
N GLN A 127 -19.04 -3.31 9.55
CA GLN A 127 -19.24 -3.57 10.99
C GLN A 127 -20.68 -3.90 11.40
N ASN A 128 -21.65 -3.70 10.50
CA ASN A 128 -23.04 -4.06 10.72
C ASN A 128 -23.35 -5.49 10.29
N ALA A 129 -22.37 -6.22 9.74
CA ALA A 129 -22.55 -7.63 9.40
C ALA A 129 -23.00 -8.45 10.62
N PRO A 130 -23.88 -9.44 10.45
CA PRO A 130 -24.15 -10.44 11.46
C PRO A 130 -22.85 -11.18 11.84
N GLY A 131 -22.75 -11.58 13.12
CA GLY A 131 -21.61 -12.32 13.64
C GLY A 131 -21.05 -11.75 14.93
N GLU A 132 -19.94 -12.32 15.40
CA GLU A 132 -19.25 -11.91 16.61
C GLU A 132 -18.45 -10.63 16.37
N LYS A 133 -18.75 -9.60 17.17
CA LYS A 133 -18.10 -8.28 17.09
C LYS A 133 -17.08 -8.13 18.21
N THR A 134 -15.88 -7.66 17.86
CA THR A 134 -14.79 -7.43 18.82
C THR A 134 -14.15 -6.05 18.63
N ASN A 135 -13.74 -5.45 19.75
CA ASN A 135 -12.93 -4.24 19.78
C ASN A 135 -11.59 -4.56 20.49
N TRP A 136 -10.51 -4.58 19.73
CA TRP A 136 -9.15 -4.83 20.24
C TRP A 136 -8.42 -3.57 20.71
N SER A 137 -9.06 -2.40 20.65
CA SER A 137 -8.52 -1.13 21.12
C SER A 137 -9.51 -0.37 22.03
N PRO A 138 -9.83 -0.92 23.22
CA PRO A 138 -10.96 -0.47 24.04
C PRO A 138 -10.82 0.97 24.56
N LYS A 139 -9.61 1.53 24.60
CA LYS A 139 -9.39 2.95 25.00
C LYS A 139 -9.49 3.92 23.82
N ASN A 140 -9.61 3.45 22.59
CA ASN A 140 -9.71 4.31 21.41
C ASN A 140 -11.13 4.29 20.85
N ASN A 141 -11.84 5.41 20.97
CA ASN A 141 -13.19 5.61 20.44
C ASN A 141 -13.23 6.36 19.10
N SER A 142 -12.08 6.51 18.43
CA SER A 142 -12.02 7.18 17.13
C SER A 142 -12.43 6.24 15.99
N SER A 143 -12.60 6.80 14.79
CA SER A 143 -12.81 6.03 13.55
C SER A 143 -11.63 5.09 13.17
N GLN A 144 -10.55 5.13 13.94
CA GLN A 144 -9.35 4.30 13.77
C GLN A 144 -9.26 3.17 14.82
N THR A 145 -10.38 2.86 15.44
CA THR A 145 -10.50 1.78 16.43
C THR A 145 -10.28 0.43 15.76
N PHE A 146 -9.50 -0.44 16.40
CA PHE A 146 -9.36 -1.83 15.96
C PHE A 146 -10.61 -2.62 16.31
N THR A 147 -11.59 -2.54 15.45
CA THR A 147 -12.82 -3.33 15.53
C THR A 147 -12.87 -4.34 14.39
N GLY A 148 -13.62 -5.38 14.57
CA GLY A 148 -13.86 -6.37 13.54
C GLY A 148 -15.09 -7.21 13.80
N VAL A 149 -15.41 -8.04 12.82
CA VAL A 149 -16.53 -8.97 12.86
C VAL A 149 -16.06 -10.33 12.33
N ILE A 150 -16.19 -11.37 13.16
CA ILE A 150 -16.18 -12.75 12.68
C ILE A 150 -17.55 -12.95 12.03
N ALA A 151 -17.61 -12.70 10.72
CA ALA A 151 -18.87 -12.51 10.05
C ALA A 151 -19.55 -13.81 9.69
N GLU A 152 -20.88 -13.83 9.83
CA GLU A 152 -21.73 -14.88 9.29
C GLU A 152 -21.96 -14.69 7.79
N GLY A 153 -22.39 -15.76 7.11
CA GLY A 153 -22.60 -15.78 5.67
C GLY A 153 -21.32 -16.13 4.89
N GLY A 154 -21.47 -16.30 3.60
CA GLY A 154 -20.36 -16.63 2.70
C GLY A 154 -19.76 -15.39 2.08
N ASP A 155 -18.66 -15.59 1.34
CA ASP A 155 -17.89 -14.53 0.68
C ASP A 155 -18.73 -13.49 -0.10
N PRO A 156 -19.76 -13.91 -0.89
CA PRO A 156 -20.49 -12.98 -1.77
C PRO A 156 -21.30 -11.89 -1.05
N VAL A 157 -21.53 -11.98 0.27
CA VAL A 157 -22.28 -10.95 1.00
C VAL A 157 -21.38 -9.90 1.67
N HIS A 158 -20.07 -10.06 1.58
CA HIS A 158 -19.08 -9.15 2.14
C HIS A 158 -18.34 -8.36 1.05
N ALA A 159 -17.77 -7.21 1.42
CA ALA A 159 -17.24 -6.22 0.46
C ALA A 159 -16.30 -6.80 -0.59
N ASP A 160 -15.28 -7.56 -0.17
CA ASP A 160 -14.28 -8.08 -1.12
C ASP A 160 -14.83 -9.24 -1.96
N GLY A 161 -15.74 -10.03 -1.41
CA GLY A 161 -16.45 -11.07 -2.16
C GLY A 161 -17.36 -10.50 -3.25
N MET A 162 -18.06 -9.40 -2.94
CA MET A 162 -18.82 -8.62 -3.94
C MET A 162 -17.91 -8.01 -4.98
N ALA A 163 -16.78 -7.42 -4.56
CA ALA A 163 -15.80 -6.84 -5.48
C ALA A 163 -15.27 -7.87 -6.47
N ALA A 164 -14.91 -9.07 -6.00
CA ALA A 164 -14.50 -10.17 -6.87
C ALA A 164 -15.62 -10.60 -7.83
N GLY A 165 -16.87 -10.70 -7.37
CA GLY A 165 -18.03 -11.02 -8.22
C GLY A 165 -18.19 -10.01 -9.36
N HIS A 166 -18.13 -8.72 -9.07
CA HIS A 166 -18.20 -7.68 -10.08
C HIS A 166 -16.99 -7.66 -11.03
N ALA A 167 -15.79 -8.00 -10.52
CA ALA A 167 -14.60 -8.14 -11.37
C ALA A 167 -14.75 -9.31 -12.36
N ILE A 168 -15.28 -10.43 -11.91
CA ILE A 168 -15.62 -11.60 -12.76
C ILE A 168 -16.64 -11.21 -13.83
N ASP A 169 -17.72 -10.52 -13.45
CA ASP A 169 -18.72 -10.05 -14.40
C ASP A 169 -18.15 -9.06 -15.43
N PHE A 170 -17.27 -8.18 -15.01
CA PHE A 170 -16.54 -7.27 -15.90
C PHE A 170 -15.71 -8.05 -16.93
N LEU A 171 -14.90 -9.03 -16.49
CA LEU A 171 -14.08 -9.85 -17.38
C LEU A 171 -14.93 -10.58 -18.41
N ARG A 172 -16.05 -11.19 -18.00
CA ARG A 172 -16.99 -11.89 -18.91
C ARG A 172 -17.56 -10.97 -19.98
N ARG A 173 -17.94 -9.75 -19.62
CA ARG A 173 -18.55 -8.77 -20.55
C ARG A 173 -17.53 -8.13 -21.50
N HIS A 174 -16.27 -8.06 -21.11
CA HIS A 174 -15.25 -7.33 -21.87
C HIS A 174 -14.11 -8.21 -22.40
N LYS A 175 -14.26 -9.55 -22.36
CA LYS A 175 -13.23 -10.53 -22.79
C LYS A 175 -12.74 -10.36 -24.23
N ASP A 176 -13.57 -9.81 -25.11
CA ASP A 176 -13.30 -9.66 -26.54
C ASP A 176 -12.74 -8.26 -26.91
N LYS A 177 -12.40 -7.44 -25.92
CA LYS A 177 -11.91 -6.05 -26.11
C LYS A 177 -10.68 -5.79 -25.26
N PRO A 178 -9.79 -4.89 -25.67
CA PRO A 178 -8.78 -4.37 -24.75
C PRO A 178 -9.43 -3.73 -23.51
N PHE A 179 -9.00 -4.13 -22.33
CA PHE A 179 -9.53 -3.58 -21.08
C PHE A 179 -8.42 -3.21 -20.09
N PHE A 180 -8.75 -2.28 -19.21
CA PHE A 180 -8.00 -1.96 -18.01
C PHE A 180 -8.95 -2.08 -16.82
N LEU A 181 -8.78 -3.09 -15.98
CA LEU A 181 -9.59 -3.31 -14.80
C LEU A 181 -8.79 -2.94 -13.54
N ALA A 182 -9.28 -1.95 -12.79
CA ALA A 182 -8.80 -1.64 -11.46
C ALA A 182 -9.79 -2.19 -10.42
N CYS A 183 -9.43 -3.31 -9.77
CA CYS A 183 -10.21 -3.93 -8.71
C CYS A 183 -9.57 -3.61 -7.36
N GLY A 184 -10.31 -2.93 -6.49
CA GLY A 184 -9.90 -2.59 -5.14
C GLY A 184 -10.54 -3.52 -4.11
N PHE A 185 -9.72 -4.15 -3.27
CA PHE A 185 -10.14 -4.89 -2.10
C PHE A 185 -9.97 -4.02 -0.85
N VAL A 186 -10.94 -4.06 0.04
CA VAL A 186 -10.96 -3.22 1.24
C VAL A 186 -10.12 -3.84 2.35
N ARG A 187 -10.03 -5.17 2.40
CA ARG A 187 -9.27 -5.87 3.43
C ARG A 187 -7.76 -5.76 3.17
N PRO A 188 -6.95 -5.66 4.25
CA PRO A 188 -7.30 -5.70 5.68
C PRO A 188 -7.59 -4.34 6.35
N HIS A 189 -8.09 -3.32 5.66
CA HIS A 189 -8.48 -2.05 6.31
C HIS A 189 -9.55 -2.29 7.38
N VAL A 190 -9.45 -1.59 8.51
CA VAL A 190 -10.45 -1.63 9.60
C VAL A 190 -11.82 -1.06 9.14
N PRO A 191 -12.96 -1.60 9.63
CA PRO A 191 -13.08 -2.74 10.53
C PRO A 191 -12.62 -4.05 9.89
N LEU A 192 -12.01 -4.95 10.69
CA LEU A 192 -11.50 -6.23 10.22
C LEU A 192 -12.67 -7.24 10.09
N VAL A 193 -13.31 -7.24 8.93
CA VAL A 193 -14.49 -8.09 8.68
C VAL A 193 -14.12 -9.20 7.71
N ALA A 194 -14.23 -10.44 8.15
CA ALA A 194 -14.08 -11.62 7.30
C ALA A 194 -15.04 -12.73 7.73
N PRO A 195 -15.51 -13.58 6.80
CA PRO A 195 -16.26 -14.77 7.12
C PRO A 195 -15.51 -15.69 8.07
N LYS A 196 -16.27 -16.34 8.99
CA LYS A 196 -15.71 -17.22 10.03
C LYS A 196 -14.71 -18.24 9.49
N GLN A 197 -14.92 -18.81 8.31
CA GLN A 197 -14.03 -19.80 7.70
C GLN A 197 -12.58 -19.33 7.53
N TYR A 198 -12.33 -18.02 7.49
CA TYR A 198 -10.97 -17.46 7.40
C TYR A 198 -10.32 -17.31 8.77
N PHE A 199 -11.11 -17.04 9.81
CA PHE A 199 -10.65 -17.08 11.21
C PHE A 199 -10.30 -18.52 11.62
N ASP A 200 -11.09 -19.51 11.22
CA ASP A 200 -10.86 -20.93 11.50
C ASP A 200 -9.53 -21.49 10.93
N ARG A 201 -8.86 -20.72 10.08
CA ARG A 201 -7.51 -21.06 9.59
C ARG A 201 -6.40 -20.77 10.60
N TYR A 202 -6.69 -20.01 11.64
CA TYR A 202 -5.72 -19.50 12.61
C TYR A 202 -6.01 -19.98 14.01
N ASP A 203 -4.94 -20.25 14.75
CA ASP A 203 -5.00 -20.47 16.20
C ASP A 203 -4.61 -19.16 16.89
N ARG A 204 -5.55 -18.51 17.55
CA ARG A 204 -5.33 -17.24 18.26
C ARG A 204 -4.20 -17.33 19.28
N GLU A 205 -4.12 -18.45 20.01
CA GLU A 205 -3.10 -18.63 21.05
C GLU A 205 -1.68 -18.76 20.47
N ALA A 206 -1.58 -19.24 19.24
CA ALA A 206 -0.32 -19.32 18.51
C ALA A 206 0.12 -18.01 17.85
N MET A 207 -0.68 -16.93 17.91
CA MET A 207 -0.31 -15.65 17.34
C MET A 207 0.87 -15.04 18.09
N VAL A 208 1.91 -14.67 17.33
CA VAL A 208 3.13 -14.05 17.84
C VAL A 208 3.18 -12.59 17.40
N ALA A 209 3.17 -11.70 18.39
CA ALA A 209 3.31 -10.26 18.16
C ALA A 209 4.74 -9.92 17.70
N PRO A 210 4.91 -8.80 16.96
CA PRO A 210 6.24 -8.28 16.65
C PRO A 210 7.07 -8.08 17.92
N VAL A 211 8.35 -8.42 17.85
CA VAL A 211 9.30 -8.18 18.95
C VAL A 211 9.62 -6.69 18.99
N VAL A 212 9.47 -6.08 20.16
CA VAL A 212 9.87 -4.70 20.45
C VAL A 212 10.95 -4.75 21.53
N PRO A 213 12.20 -4.43 21.22
CA PRO A 213 13.27 -4.38 22.22
C PRO A 213 12.96 -3.36 23.33
N GLU A 214 13.44 -3.64 24.52
CA GLU A 214 13.37 -2.66 25.61
C GLU A 214 14.14 -1.38 25.22
N GLY A 215 13.51 -0.22 25.42
CA GLY A 215 14.12 1.08 25.09
C GLY A 215 14.08 1.45 23.60
N ASP A 216 13.46 0.65 22.72
CA ASP A 216 13.40 0.84 21.26
C ASP A 216 13.16 2.29 20.83
N LEU A 217 12.22 3.00 21.48
CA LEU A 217 11.89 4.39 21.12
C LEU A 217 12.65 5.46 21.93
N GLU A 218 13.66 5.12 22.71
CA GLU A 218 14.35 6.10 23.55
C GLU A 218 15.27 7.02 22.74
N ASP A 219 15.86 6.54 21.67
CA ASP A 219 16.80 7.27 20.80
C ASP A 219 16.15 7.95 19.58
N VAL A 220 14.84 7.78 19.41
CA VAL A 220 14.10 8.43 18.30
C VAL A 220 13.63 9.85 18.67
N PRO A 221 13.36 10.71 17.66
CA PRO A 221 12.82 12.05 17.88
C PRO A 221 11.52 12.06 18.68
N LYS A 222 11.35 13.09 19.54
CA LYS A 222 10.15 13.23 20.39
C LYS A 222 8.83 13.20 19.62
N ILE A 223 8.82 13.64 18.37
CA ILE A 223 7.64 13.63 17.50
C ILE A 223 7.13 12.22 17.27
N ILE A 224 8.02 11.23 17.17
CA ILE A 224 7.67 9.81 17.00
C ILE A 224 7.31 9.20 18.35
N ARG A 225 8.15 9.42 19.36
CA ARG A 225 7.93 8.90 20.71
C ARG A 225 6.56 9.26 21.23
N ASN A 226 6.16 10.53 21.08
CA ASN A 226 4.90 11.07 21.58
C ASN A 226 3.68 10.77 20.69
N TYR A 227 3.87 10.13 19.55
CA TYR A 227 2.76 9.81 18.68
C TYR A 227 1.87 8.71 19.27
N LYS A 228 0.63 9.08 19.61
CA LYS A 228 -0.32 8.28 20.40
C LYS A 228 -1.00 7.15 19.61
N ARG A 229 -0.26 6.38 18.84
CA ARG A 229 -0.76 5.15 18.21
C ARG A 229 0.03 3.96 18.73
N ASN A 230 -0.09 3.68 20.02
CA ASN A 230 0.64 2.64 20.74
C ASN A 230 -0.29 1.77 21.61
N SER A 231 0.21 0.68 22.15
CA SER A 231 -0.54 -0.25 22.98
C SER A 231 -1.24 0.44 24.14
N THR A 232 -0.56 1.34 24.84
CA THR A 232 -1.09 2.09 25.99
C THR A 232 -2.27 3.00 25.60
N SER A 233 -2.14 3.77 24.50
CA SER A 233 -3.18 4.69 24.06
C SER A 233 -4.41 3.99 23.50
N TYR A 234 -4.23 2.80 22.94
CA TYR A 234 -5.32 1.97 22.42
C TYR A 234 -5.87 1.00 23.46
N GLY A 235 -5.12 0.72 24.54
CA GLY A 235 -5.48 -0.27 25.53
C GLY A 235 -5.34 -1.70 25.01
N VAL A 236 -4.40 -1.93 24.10
CA VAL A 236 -4.10 -3.26 23.54
C VAL A 236 -3.29 -4.02 24.57
N THR A 237 -3.90 -5.05 25.18
CA THR A 237 -3.20 -6.02 26.04
C THR A 237 -2.56 -7.11 25.17
N PRO A 238 -1.66 -7.96 25.71
CA PRO A 238 -1.11 -9.10 24.95
C PRO A 238 -2.20 -10.01 24.37
N GLU A 239 -3.27 -10.28 25.12
CA GLU A 239 -4.40 -11.13 24.69
C GLU A 239 -5.19 -10.47 23.57
N LEU A 240 -5.48 -9.16 23.69
CA LEU A 240 -6.14 -8.39 22.65
C LEU A 240 -5.27 -8.29 21.39
N HIS A 241 -3.94 -8.23 21.55
CA HIS A 241 -3.01 -8.19 20.44
C HIS A 241 -3.04 -9.48 19.61
N LYS A 242 -3.07 -10.66 20.27
CA LYS A 242 -3.26 -11.94 19.57
C LYS A 242 -4.53 -11.96 18.73
N GLY A 243 -5.65 -11.51 19.31
CA GLY A 243 -6.92 -11.42 18.58
C GLY A 243 -6.91 -10.43 17.42
N LEU A 244 -6.20 -9.31 17.58
CA LEU A 244 -6.00 -8.32 16.50
C LEU A 244 -5.20 -8.92 15.34
N LEU A 245 -4.10 -9.65 15.62
CA LEU A 245 -3.28 -10.32 14.62
C LEU A 245 -4.07 -11.40 13.88
N GLU A 246 -4.80 -12.25 14.61
CA GLU A 246 -5.69 -13.25 14.03
C GLU A 246 -6.68 -12.60 13.06
N ALA A 247 -7.35 -11.52 13.48
CA ALA A 247 -8.35 -10.83 12.66
C ALA A 247 -7.74 -10.16 11.42
N TYR A 248 -6.55 -9.58 11.55
CA TYR A 248 -5.83 -8.98 10.44
C TYR A 248 -5.43 -10.06 9.41
N TYR A 249 -4.87 -11.20 9.85
CA TYR A 249 -4.49 -12.31 8.96
C TYR A 249 -5.70 -13.02 8.36
N ALA A 250 -6.80 -13.18 9.12
CA ALA A 250 -8.06 -13.71 8.58
C ALA A 250 -8.63 -12.80 7.48
N SER A 251 -8.56 -11.48 7.68
CA SER A 251 -8.96 -10.50 6.66
C SER A 251 -8.10 -10.57 5.41
N ILE A 252 -6.78 -10.76 5.55
CA ILE A 252 -5.87 -10.98 4.41
C ILE A 252 -6.20 -12.28 3.68
N SER A 253 -6.42 -13.39 4.41
CA SER A 253 -6.77 -14.68 3.78
C SER A 253 -8.12 -14.63 3.07
N PHE A 254 -9.06 -13.82 3.55
CA PHE A 254 -10.32 -13.56 2.86
C PHE A 254 -10.08 -12.81 1.54
N MET A 255 -9.31 -11.73 1.58
CA MET A 255 -8.95 -10.96 0.39
C MET A 255 -8.17 -11.81 -0.62
N ASP A 256 -7.20 -12.61 -0.16
CA ASP A 256 -6.41 -13.53 -0.98
C ASP A 256 -7.30 -14.51 -1.76
N ALA A 257 -8.27 -15.12 -1.08
CA ALA A 257 -9.24 -16.01 -1.74
C ALA A 257 -10.07 -15.29 -2.81
N GLN A 258 -10.39 -14.00 -2.60
CA GLN A 258 -11.12 -13.22 -3.60
C GLN A 258 -10.25 -12.87 -4.81
N VAL A 259 -8.96 -12.60 -4.58
CA VAL A 259 -7.97 -12.47 -5.67
C VAL A 259 -7.91 -13.74 -6.49
N GLY A 260 -7.83 -14.91 -5.83
CA GLY A 260 -7.85 -16.22 -6.49
C GLY A 260 -9.06 -16.41 -7.41
N ARG A 261 -10.27 -16.10 -6.93
CA ARG A 261 -11.50 -16.19 -7.74
C ARG A 261 -11.44 -15.36 -9.03
N VAL A 262 -10.88 -14.16 -8.97
CA VAL A 262 -10.73 -13.29 -10.15
C VAL A 262 -9.68 -13.84 -11.11
N LEU A 263 -8.58 -14.38 -10.61
CA LEU A 263 -7.51 -14.99 -11.41
C LEU A 263 -7.97 -16.29 -12.07
N ASP A 264 -8.72 -17.12 -11.37
CA ASP A 264 -9.32 -18.35 -11.90
C ASP A 264 -10.28 -18.05 -13.06
N GLU A 265 -11.10 -16.99 -12.95
CA GLU A 265 -11.98 -16.58 -14.04
C GLU A 265 -11.19 -16.05 -15.24
N LEU A 266 -10.13 -15.27 -15.00
CA LEU A 266 -9.25 -14.78 -16.06
C LEU A 266 -8.65 -15.96 -16.86
N GLU A 267 -8.27 -17.04 -16.17
CA GLU A 267 -7.76 -18.26 -16.78
C GLU A 267 -8.85 -19.04 -17.52
N ALA A 268 -10.02 -19.21 -16.90
CA ALA A 268 -11.17 -19.90 -17.48
C ALA A 268 -11.68 -19.24 -18.77
N LEU A 269 -11.55 -17.93 -18.89
CA LEU A 269 -11.89 -17.17 -20.08
C LEU A 269 -10.79 -17.19 -21.16
N GLY A 270 -9.64 -17.81 -20.89
CA GLY A 270 -8.48 -17.84 -21.82
C GLY A 270 -7.76 -16.49 -21.94
N LEU A 271 -7.95 -15.59 -20.99
CA LEU A 271 -7.36 -14.25 -21.01
C LEU A 271 -5.97 -14.16 -20.33
N ALA A 272 -5.61 -15.18 -19.56
CA ALA A 272 -4.40 -15.15 -18.73
C ALA A 272 -3.10 -15.00 -19.56
N ASP A 273 -3.04 -15.55 -20.77
CA ASP A 273 -1.86 -15.44 -21.66
C ASP A 273 -1.74 -14.06 -22.36
N ASN A 274 -2.74 -13.17 -22.23
CA ASN A 274 -2.75 -11.82 -22.84
C ASN A 274 -3.12 -10.70 -21.85
N THR A 275 -3.03 -10.95 -20.57
CA THR A 275 -3.37 -9.95 -19.54
C THR A 275 -2.22 -9.78 -18.56
N ILE A 276 -1.71 -8.55 -18.43
CA ILE A 276 -0.77 -8.19 -17.37
C ILE A 276 -1.56 -8.12 -16.06
N VAL A 277 -1.09 -8.82 -15.03
CA VAL A 277 -1.69 -8.79 -13.71
C VAL A 277 -0.74 -8.12 -12.73
N VAL A 278 -1.25 -7.14 -11.98
CA VAL A 278 -0.51 -6.46 -10.92
C VAL A 278 -1.26 -6.58 -9.61
N PHE A 279 -0.58 -7.04 -8.56
CA PHE A 279 -1.08 -6.99 -7.19
C PHE A 279 -0.21 -6.07 -6.34
N THR A 280 -0.84 -5.18 -5.56
CA THR A 280 -0.16 -4.30 -4.61
C THR A 280 -1.11 -3.80 -3.52
N SER A 281 -0.53 -3.14 -2.49
CA SER A 281 -1.23 -2.29 -1.53
C SER A 281 -0.96 -0.81 -1.79
N ASP A 282 -1.75 0.06 -1.17
CA ASP A 282 -1.52 1.51 -1.21
C ASP A 282 -0.40 1.97 -0.28
N HIS A 283 -0.28 1.36 0.89
CA HIS A 283 0.81 1.54 1.87
C HIS A 283 0.87 0.31 2.78
N GLY A 284 1.90 0.26 3.60
CA GLY A 284 2.02 -0.76 4.62
C GLY A 284 1.25 -0.44 5.90
N TYR A 285 1.50 -1.23 6.97
CA TYR A 285 0.74 -1.14 8.22
C TYR A 285 1.53 -1.70 9.40
N LEU A 286 1.57 -1.00 10.53
CA LEU A 286 2.18 -1.48 11.75
C LEU A 286 1.15 -2.21 12.62
N LEU A 287 1.57 -3.34 13.17
CA LEU A 287 0.78 -4.21 14.04
C LEU A 287 1.47 -4.43 15.39
N GLY A 288 1.98 -3.37 16.00
CA GLY A 288 2.75 -3.42 17.24
C GLY A 288 4.27 -3.31 17.03
N HIS A 289 4.76 -3.25 15.81
CA HIS A 289 6.18 -2.91 15.54
C HIS A 289 6.51 -1.55 16.18
N HIS A 290 7.62 -1.44 16.89
CA HIS A 290 7.99 -0.25 17.67
C HIS A 290 6.93 0.19 18.69
N ASP A 291 6.13 -0.73 19.23
CA ASP A 291 4.92 -0.40 20.00
C ASP A 291 4.02 0.62 19.27
N LYS A 292 4.02 0.62 17.93
CA LYS A 292 3.17 1.46 17.10
C LYS A 292 2.20 0.64 16.27
N PHE A 293 1.10 1.27 15.94
CA PHE A 293 0.01 0.64 15.18
C PHE A 293 -0.42 1.52 14.02
N GLN A 294 -1.01 0.87 13.01
CA GLN A 294 -1.58 1.51 11.84
C GLN A 294 -0.53 2.14 10.91
N LYS A 295 -0.87 3.22 10.29
CA LYS A 295 -0.18 3.94 9.21
C LYS A 295 0.28 5.33 9.65
N GLN A 296 0.86 6.11 8.73
CA GLN A 296 1.43 7.45 8.95
C GLN A 296 2.74 7.46 9.74
N HIS A 297 3.42 6.32 9.81
CA HIS A 297 4.81 6.17 10.26
C HIS A 297 5.74 6.08 9.05
N LEU A 298 7.03 6.32 9.24
CA LEU A 298 8.04 6.21 8.19
C LEU A 298 8.97 5.01 8.37
N PHE A 299 8.62 4.08 9.26
CA PHE A 299 9.25 2.76 9.40
C PHE A 299 8.91 1.86 8.20
N GLU A 300 9.73 0.83 8.01
CA GLU A 300 9.64 -0.10 6.87
C GLU A 300 8.24 -0.68 6.71
N GLU A 301 7.60 -1.14 7.80
CA GLU A 301 6.28 -1.81 7.76
C GLU A 301 5.14 -0.90 7.29
N ALA A 302 5.28 0.43 7.43
CA ALA A 302 4.29 1.38 6.95
C ALA A 302 4.57 1.87 5.53
N THR A 303 5.83 1.85 5.09
CA THR A 303 6.24 2.42 3.79
C THR A 303 6.43 1.39 2.71
N ARG A 304 6.81 0.15 3.07
CA ARG A 304 6.97 -0.97 2.15
C ARG A 304 5.65 -1.69 1.91
N VAL A 305 5.39 -2.01 0.65
CA VAL A 305 4.16 -2.69 0.23
C VAL A 305 4.47 -3.98 -0.54
N PRO A 306 3.59 -4.99 -0.48
CA PRO A 306 3.71 -6.12 -1.38
C PRO A 306 3.47 -5.68 -2.83
N PHE A 307 4.29 -6.21 -3.75
CA PHE A 307 4.15 -5.93 -5.17
C PHE A 307 4.53 -7.15 -6.01
N ILE A 308 3.57 -7.61 -6.82
CA ILE A 308 3.73 -8.74 -7.72
C ILE A 308 3.25 -8.33 -9.10
N VAL A 309 4.06 -8.61 -10.13
CA VAL A 309 3.69 -8.36 -11.53
C VAL A 309 3.85 -9.64 -12.34
N SER A 310 2.77 -10.08 -12.97
CA SER A 310 2.77 -11.16 -13.96
C SER A 310 2.62 -10.57 -15.36
N VAL A 311 3.65 -10.81 -16.20
CA VAL A 311 3.65 -10.43 -17.61
C VAL A 311 3.67 -11.74 -18.41
N PRO A 312 2.54 -12.14 -19.03
CA PRO A 312 2.40 -13.52 -19.52
C PRO A 312 3.38 -13.93 -20.61
N TRP A 313 3.87 -12.99 -21.42
CA TRP A 313 4.88 -13.26 -22.44
C TRP A 313 6.33 -13.27 -21.93
N MET A 314 6.54 -13.00 -20.63
CA MET A 314 7.87 -13.07 -19.97
C MET A 314 8.03 -14.34 -19.13
N LYS A 315 7.55 -15.48 -19.61
CA LYS A 315 7.48 -16.76 -18.84
C LYS A 315 8.83 -17.20 -18.24
N ASN A 316 9.95 -16.85 -18.85
CA ASN A 316 11.30 -17.13 -18.33
C ASN A 316 11.68 -16.31 -17.09
N GLN A 317 10.87 -15.35 -16.70
CA GLN A 317 11.04 -14.54 -15.49
C GLN A 317 10.07 -14.94 -14.36
N HIS A 318 9.15 -15.86 -14.61
CA HIS A 318 8.17 -16.29 -13.63
C HIS A 318 8.85 -16.91 -12.40
N GLY A 319 8.28 -16.70 -11.21
CA GLY A 319 8.78 -17.16 -9.91
C GLY A 319 10.05 -16.45 -9.42
N LYS A 320 10.53 -15.45 -10.16
CA LYS A 320 11.73 -14.70 -9.74
C LYS A 320 11.42 -13.54 -8.81
N VAL A 321 12.49 -13.09 -8.16
CA VAL A 321 12.43 -12.01 -7.15
C VAL A 321 13.43 -10.93 -7.53
N THR A 322 13.02 -9.66 -7.38
CA THR A 322 13.93 -8.52 -7.41
C THR A 322 14.01 -7.85 -6.03
N THR A 323 15.23 -7.51 -5.64
CA THR A 323 15.54 -6.78 -4.40
C THR A 323 15.88 -5.31 -4.65
N HIS A 324 15.77 -4.86 -5.89
CA HIS A 324 15.96 -3.45 -6.23
C HIS A 324 14.91 -2.56 -5.59
N ILE A 325 15.33 -1.35 -5.22
CA ILE A 325 14.40 -0.33 -4.72
C ILE A 325 13.50 0.14 -5.85
N THR A 326 12.20 0.13 -5.59
CA THR A 326 11.15 0.59 -6.51
C THR A 326 10.08 1.37 -5.74
N GLU A 327 9.29 2.13 -6.45
CA GLU A 327 8.26 2.99 -5.89
C GLU A 327 6.93 2.80 -6.61
N LEU A 328 5.80 2.98 -5.92
CA LEU A 328 4.47 2.81 -6.52
C LEU A 328 4.25 3.73 -7.73
N ILE A 329 4.89 4.90 -7.78
CA ILE A 329 4.84 5.80 -8.94
C ILE A 329 5.50 5.20 -10.20
N ASP A 330 6.33 4.16 -10.06
CA ASP A 330 6.97 3.45 -11.16
C ASP A 330 5.99 2.56 -11.94
N LEU A 331 4.84 2.26 -11.36
CA LEU A 331 3.83 1.42 -12.01
C LEU A 331 3.25 2.08 -13.27
N TYR A 332 2.93 3.36 -13.22
CA TYR A 332 2.32 4.06 -14.36
C TYR A 332 3.22 4.01 -15.63
N PRO A 333 4.47 4.48 -15.61
CA PRO A 333 5.33 4.38 -16.79
C PRO A 333 5.59 2.93 -17.21
N THR A 334 5.61 1.97 -16.27
CA THR A 334 5.80 0.55 -16.56
C THR A 334 4.64 -0.02 -17.37
N LEU A 335 3.40 0.20 -16.94
CA LEU A 335 2.22 -0.30 -17.65
C LEU A 335 2.04 0.39 -19.00
N ALA A 336 2.31 1.69 -19.09
CA ALA A 336 2.28 2.41 -20.35
C ALA A 336 3.27 1.81 -21.36
N GLU A 337 4.52 1.57 -20.95
CA GLU A 337 5.55 1.00 -21.82
C GLU A 337 5.24 -0.46 -22.21
N LEU A 338 4.79 -1.30 -21.27
CA LEU A 338 4.40 -2.70 -21.54
C LEU A 338 3.23 -2.80 -22.52
N SER A 339 2.34 -1.80 -22.54
CA SER A 339 1.19 -1.73 -23.43
C SER A 339 1.47 -0.97 -24.72
N GLY A 340 2.71 -0.56 -24.97
CA GLY A 340 3.09 0.21 -26.16
C GLY A 340 2.49 1.61 -26.22
N LEU A 341 2.04 2.15 -25.10
CA LEU A 341 1.46 3.48 -25.00
C LEU A 341 2.55 4.54 -24.79
N LYS A 342 2.33 5.73 -25.32
CA LYS A 342 3.26 6.85 -25.12
C LYS A 342 3.25 7.27 -23.65
N VAL A 343 4.39 7.13 -22.98
CA VAL A 343 4.55 7.57 -21.60
C VAL A 343 4.51 9.10 -21.54
N PRO A 344 3.66 9.70 -20.67
CA PRO A 344 3.65 11.15 -20.48
C PRO A 344 5.00 11.68 -19.94
N HIS A 345 5.46 12.79 -20.47
CA HIS A 345 6.74 13.39 -20.07
C HIS A 345 6.78 13.95 -18.63
N SER A 346 5.61 14.17 -18.03
CA SER A 346 5.48 14.73 -16.67
C SER A 346 5.64 13.73 -15.55
N LEU A 347 5.77 12.42 -15.83
CA LEU A 347 5.88 11.40 -14.80
C LEU A 347 7.22 11.49 -14.06
N GLN A 348 7.19 11.26 -12.75
CA GLN A 348 8.36 11.20 -11.88
C GLN A 348 8.79 9.76 -11.56
N GLY A 349 7.89 8.79 -11.80
CA GLY A 349 8.23 7.36 -11.78
C GLY A 349 9.08 6.94 -12.97
N SER A 350 9.76 5.81 -12.84
CA SER A 350 10.60 5.18 -13.87
C SER A 350 10.01 3.84 -14.28
N SER A 351 10.07 3.48 -15.55
CA SER A 351 9.59 2.15 -15.98
C SER A 351 10.45 1.03 -15.42
N MET A 352 9.80 0.06 -14.78
CA MET A 352 10.43 -1.16 -14.25
C MET A 352 10.68 -2.23 -15.32
N LEU A 353 10.50 -1.93 -16.61
CA LEU A 353 10.72 -2.89 -17.70
C LEU A 353 12.12 -3.55 -17.66
N PRO A 354 13.23 -2.86 -17.31
CA PRO A 354 14.51 -3.52 -17.14
C PRO A 354 14.49 -4.64 -16.10
N LEU A 355 13.79 -4.44 -14.96
CA LEU A 355 13.65 -5.43 -13.91
C LEU A 355 12.69 -6.58 -14.30
N LEU A 356 11.66 -6.28 -15.07
CA LEU A 356 10.75 -7.29 -15.61
C LEU A 356 11.43 -8.20 -16.63
N LYS A 357 12.39 -7.68 -17.42
CA LYS A 357 13.23 -8.46 -18.34
C LYS A 357 14.33 -9.23 -17.62
N ASN A 358 14.90 -8.66 -16.59
CA ASN A 358 15.91 -9.28 -15.73
C ASN A 358 15.82 -8.71 -14.31
N PRO A 359 15.33 -9.45 -13.31
CA PRO A 359 15.18 -8.99 -11.92
C PRO A 359 16.46 -8.50 -11.24
N LYS A 360 17.62 -8.83 -11.80
CA LYS A 360 18.96 -8.40 -11.34
C LYS A 360 19.62 -7.40 -12.30
N SER A 361 18.83 -6.65 -13.06
CA SER A 361 19.34 -5.78 -14.12
C SER A 361 20.10 -4.58 -13.59
N ASP A 362 21.37 -4.44 -14.01
CA ASP A 362 22.16 -3.21 -13.80
C ASP A 362 21.62 -2.02 -14.64
N GLY A 363 20.67 -2.26 -15.53
CA GLY A 363 19.95 -1.24 -16.28
C GLY A 363 18.98 -0.41 -15.44
N TRP A 364 18.55 -0.91 -14.29
CA TRP A 364 17.76 -0.17 -13.32
C TRP A 364 18.65 0.80 -12.54
N LYS A 365 18.31 2.08 -12.52
CA LYS A 365 19.18 3.14 -11.98
C LYS A 365 18.63 3.82 -10.72
N LYS A 366 17.41 3.50 -10.32
CA LYS A 366 16.85 4.05 -9.07
C LYS A 366 17.54 3.41 -7.87
N GLU A 367 18.18 4.23 -7.04
CA GLU A 367 18.95 3.80 -5.88
C GLU A 367 18.23 4.03 -4.55
N LEU A 368 17.12 4.77 -4.57
CA LEU A 368 16.36 5.08 -3.36
C LEU A 368 14.86 5.25 -3.64
N ALA A 369 14.07 5.04 -2.60
CA ALA A 369 12.67 5.43 -2.54
C ALA A 369 12.51 6.64 -1.62
N PHE A 370 11.57 7.52 -1.96
CA PHE A 370 11.26 8.72 -1.18
C PHE A 370 9.82 8.69 -0.71
N THR A 371 9.65 8.69 0.60
CA THR A 371 8.35 8.69 1.26
C THR A 371 8.24 9.89 2.16
N ILE A 372 7.12 10.59 2.10
CA ILE A 372 6.82 11.71 2.99
C ILE A 372 5.65 11.37 3.91
N SER A 373 5.52 12.11 5.02
CA SER A 373 4.43 11.94 5.96
C SER A 373 4.04 13.28 6.57
N ARG A 374 3.01 13.25 7.40
CA ARG A 374 2.59 14.42 8.20
C ARG A 374 3.74 15.00 9.03
N ASN A 375 3.56 16.20 9.54
CA ASN A 375 4.53 16.90 10.39
C ASN A 375 5.92 17.10 9.72
N GLY A 376 5.94 17.27 8.39
CA GLY A 376 7.19 17.45 7.64
C GLY A 376 8.11 16.24 7.75
N GLY A 377 7.56 15.04 7.92
CA GLY A 377 8.31 13.79 7.85
C GLY A 377 8.72 13.47 6.44
N GLU A 378 10.01 13.23 6.23
CA GLU A 378 10.61 12.87 4.95
C GLU A 378 11.61 11.74 5.16
N SER A 379 11.49 10.67 4.39
CA SER A 379 12.35 9.49 4.48
C SER A 379 12.87 9.09 3.12
N ILE A 380 14.16 8.75 3.05
CA ILE A 380 14.75 8.04 1.93
C ILE A 380 15.20 6.66 2.37
N ARG A 381 14.92 5.66 1.53
CA ARG A 381 15.25 4.25 1.71
C ARG A 381 16.15 3.80 0.56
N THR A 382 17.42 3.51 0.85
CA THR A 382 18.37 2.90 -0.09
C THR A 382 18.49 1.39 0.18
N PRO A 383 19.18 0.57 -0.62
CA PRO A 383 19.32 -0.87 -0.35
C PRO A 383 19.84 -1.22 1.06
N HIS A 384 20.58 -0.29 1.68
CA HIS A 384 21.28 -0.58 2.94
C HIS A 384 20.96 0.39 4.08
N TRP A 385 20.34 1.52 3.78
CA TRP A 385 20.14 2.58 4.76
C TRP A 385 18.74 3.17 4.66
N ARG A 386 18.18 3.52 5.81
CA ARG A 386 17.07 4.47 5.89
C ARG A 386 17.54 5.73 6.61
N PHE A 387 17.17 6.87 6.07
CA PHE A 387 17.30 8.17 6.70
C PHE A 387 15.96 8.87 6.73
N THR A 388 15.55 9.33 7.89
CA THR A 388 14.30 10.07 8.10
C THR A 388 14.59 11.37 8.84
N GLN A 389 13.96 12.46 8.39
CA GLN A 389 13.94 13.72 9.12
C GLN A 389 12.49 14.18 9.37
N TRP A 390 12.30 14.93 10.44
CA TRP A 390 11.01 15.46 10.85
C TRP A 390 11.06 16.99 10.92
N ASP A 391 9.91 17.63 10.61
CA ASP A 391 9.81 19.11 10.52
C ASP A 391 11.00 19.71 9.75
N TYR A 392 11.28 19.08 8.58
CA TYR A 392 12.40 19.49 7.71
C TYR A 392 13.77 19.54 8.42
N GLY A 393 13.99 18.58 9.31
CA GLY A 393 15.21 18.44 10.11
C GLY A 393 15.18 19.10 11.48
N LYS A 394 14.25 20.02 11.76
CA LYS A 394 14.11 20.69 13.08
C LYS A 394 13.52 19.77 14.15
N GLY A 395 12.68 18.82 13.75
CA GLY A 395 12.02 17.86 14.61
C GLY A 395 12.87 16.66 15.02
N GLY A 396 14.11 16.58 14.50
CA GLY A 396 15.04 15.48 14.74
C GLY A 396 15.22 14.57 13.53
N MET A 397 16.14 13.62 13.64
CA MET A 397 16.57 12.74 12.54
C MET A 397 16.74 11.32 13.04
N GLU A 398 16.61 10.38 12.11
CA GLU A 398 16.84 8.95 12.31
C GLU A 398 17.71 8.41 11.17
N LEU A 399 18.62 7.50 11.49
CA LEU A 399 19.47 6.81 10.53
C LEU A 399 19.62 5.34 10.95
N TYR A 400 19.33 4.42 10.03
CA TYR A 400 19.39 2.98 10.30
C TYR A 400 20.22 2.26 9.24
N ASP A 401 21.11 1.34 9.68
CA ASP A 401 21.85 0.40 8.81
C ASP A 401 21.08 -0.92 8.69
N LEU A 402 20.26 -1.04 7.66
CA LEU A 402 19.35 -2.16 7.47
C LEU A 402 20.03 -3.52 7.22
N ARG A 403 21.34 -3.55 6.99
CA ARG A 403 22.11 -4.79 6.91
C ARG A 403 22.34 -5.42 8.29
N LYS A 404 22.37 -4.59 9.33
CA LYS A 404 22.65 -4.98 10.73
C LYS A 404 21.40 -4.91 11.59
N ASP A 405 20.52 -3.97 11.26
CA ASP A 405 19.31 -3.63 12.00
C ASP A 405 18.14 -3.48 11.01
N PRO A 406 17.65 -4.60 10.43
CA PRO A 406 16.51 -4.56 9.51
C PRO A 406 15.19 -4.16 10.18
N GLY A 407 15.13 -4.21 11.52
CA GLY A 407 13.98 -3.79 12.31
C GLY A 407 14.00 -2.33 12.73
N GLU A 408 15.02 -1.55 12.33
CA GLU A 408 15.11 -0.10 12.60
C GLU A 408 15.06 0.27 14.10
N PHE A 409 15.71 -0.56 14.97
CA PHE A 409 15.65 -0.41 16.42
C PHE A 409 16.72 0.52 17.00
N THR A 410 17.82 0.77 16.28
CA THR A 410 18.93 1.59 16.77
C THR A 410 19.16 2.80 15.90
N ASN A 411 18.82 3.98 16.41
CA ASN A 411 19.03 5.24 15.68
C ASN A 411 20.52 5.66 15.72
N LEU A 412 21.15 5.67 14.56
CA LEU A 412 22.57 6.00 14.38
C LEU A 412 22.81 7.49 14.08
N ALA A 413 21.75 8.32 13.99
CA ALA A 413 21.88 9.71 13.55
C ALA A 413 22.75 10.59 14.45
N GLN A 414 22.90 10.24 15.73
CA GLN A 414 23.73 10.99 16.70
C GLN A 414 25.09 10.33 16.97
N LYS A 415 25.40 9.21 16.31
CA LYS A 415 26.68 8.52 16.49
C LYS A 415 27.76 9.14 15.61
N SER A 416 28.84 9.64 16.21
CA SER A 416 29.93 10.35 15.49
C SER A 416 30.55 9.52 14.38
N GLU A 417 30.70 8.20 14.57
CA GLU A 417 31.21 7.26 13.59
C GLU A 417 30.34 7.17 12.32
N ASN A 418 29.07 7.58 12.37
CA ASN A 418 28.13 7.59 11.25
C ASN A 418 27.93 8.99 10.63
N ALA A 419 28.65 10.03 11.10
CA ALA A 419 28.47 11.41 10.61
C ALA A 419 28.62 11.53 9.09
N GLY A 420 29.60 10.85 8.49
CA GLY A 420 29.81 10.87 7.04
C GLY A 420 28.64 10.26 6.26
N GLN A 421 28.08 9.15 6.76
CA GLN A 421 26.92 8.51 6.16
C GLN A 421 25.68 9.39 6.33
N LEU A 422 25.46 9.97 7.48
CA LEU A 422 24.36 10.90 7.76
C LEU A 422 24.37 12.07 6.78
N GLU A 423 25.51 12.72 6.59
CA GLU A 423 25.64 13.86 5.64
C GLU A 423 25.44 13.44 4.18
N LYS A 424 25.86 12.22 3.80
CA LYS A 424 25.55 11.65 2.48
C LYS A 424 24.03 11.52 2.29
N MET A 425 23.34 10.93 3.24
CA MET A 425 21.89 10.71 3.16
C MET A 425 21.10 12.02 3.17
N LYS A 426 21.53 13.02 3.94
CA LYS A 426 20.93 14.37 3.91
C LYS A 426 21.00 14.99 2.52
N ARG A 427 22.18 14.95 1.88
CA ARG A 427 22.35 15.48 0.50
C ARG A 427 21.46 14.74 -0.50
N GLN A 428 21.36 13.42 -0.40
CA GLN A 428 20.47 12.62 -1.25
C GLN A 428 19.00 13.02 -1.04
N LEU A 429 18.55 13.15 0.22
CA LEU A 429 17.20 13.57 0.53
C LEU A 429 16.89 14.97 -0.02
N GLU A 430 17.78 15.93 0.14
CA GLU A 430 17.60 17.28 -0.39
C GLU A 430 17.50 17.31 -1.92
N ALA A 431 18.30 16.51 -2.62
CA ALA A 431 18.25 16.39 -4.07
C ALA A 431 16.89 15.80 -4.50
N THR A 432 16.53 14.66 -3.91
CA THR A 432 15.26 13.97 -4.21
C THR A 432 14.04 14.82 -3.88
N ARG A 433 14.06 15.54 -2.76
CA ARG A 433 12.99 16.45 -2.36
C ARG A 433 12.73 17.54 -3.40
N ARG A 434 13.80 18.11 -4.00
CA ARG A 434 13.68 19.10 -5.09
C ARG A 434 13.08 18.47 -6.35
N GLU A 435 13.57 17.29 -6.74
CA GLU A 435 13.04 16.52 -7.87
C GLU A 435 11.58 16.12 -7.66
N ALA A 436 11.18 15.81 -6.42
CA ALA A 436 9.81 15.53 -6.03
C ALA A 436 8.88 16.76 -6.03
N GLY A 437 9.36 17.93 -6.40
CA GLY A 437 8.55 19.15 -6.56
C GLY A 437 8.34 19.96 -5.28
N TYR A 438 9.16 19.74 -4.24
CA TYR A 438 9.09 20.56 -3.04
C TYR A 438 9.48 22.01 -3.34
N SER A 439 8.64 22.96 -2.89
CA SER A 439 8.91 24.39 -2.92
C SER A 439 8.53 24.98 -1.57
N ALA A 440 9.48 25.63 -0.91
CA ALA A 440 9.25 26.28 0.40
C ALA A 440 8.15 27.34 0.31
N ASP A 441 8.10 28.09 -0.80
CA ASP A 441 7.07 29.13 -1.01
C ASP A 441 5.67 28.57 -1.21
N LYS A 442 5.54 27.44 -1.94
CA LYS A 442 4.27 26.74 -2.11
C LYS A 442 3.76 26.23 -0.76
N PHE A 443 4.63 25.61 0.02
CA PHE A 443 4.30 25.05 1.34
C PHE A 443 3.95 26.14 2.37
N ALA A 444 4.60 27.28 2.36
CA ALA A 444 4.30 28.40 3.25
C ALA A 444 2.93 29.03 2.95
N ARG A 445 2.47 29.01 1.69
CA ARG A 445 1.13 29.49 1.29
C ARG A 445 0.04 28.52 1.74
N GLU A 446 0.24 27.22 1.59
CA GLU A 446 -0.75 26.20 1.98
C GLU A 446 -0.93 26.11 3.50
N ASN A 447 0.14 26.30 4.28
CA ASN A 447 0.05 26.34 5.76
C ASN A 447 -0.60 27.63 6.31
N ARG A 448 -0.72 28.70 5.52
CA ARG A 448 -1.45 29.91 5.91
C ARG A 448 -2.95 29.81 5.62
N GLN A 449 -3.38 28.83 4.83
CA GLN A 449 -4.78 28.60 4.45
C GLN A 449 -5.46 27.49 5.25
N ARG A 450 -4.72 26.83 6.14
CA ARG A 450 -5.19 25.84 7.12
C ARG A 450 -5.22 26.44 8.52
#